data_fd8a059ccad3bf877d8080e51b9673c1
#
_entry.id   fd8a059ccad3bf877d8080e51b9673c1
#
_cell.length_a   1.000
_cell.length_b   1.000
_cell.length_c   1.000
_cell.angle_alpha   90.00
_cell.angle_beta   90.00
_cell.angle_gamma   90.00
#
_symmetry.space_group_name_H-M   'P 1'
#
loop_
_entity.id
_entity.type
_entity.pdbx_description
1 polymer ?
#
loop_
_entity_poly.entity_id
_entity_poly.type
_entity_poly.pdbx_seq_one_letter_code
_entity_poly.pdbx_strand_id
1 'polypeptide(L)'
;MKKLIVLFTFSAVVIVGVGRFNLGETGAMRFLAKMETLMSEGKGDEVCAMFHDDLEVDIADHSGESTQTVTGGKADFCELTRTTVAGLQLVPHSMNVEFTDVNSKYVFSKPWSGDVSYSEHRTFSIPGANVSLRTVSEDEITLVQTFSGVKLRKLKSQVFKAETT
;
A
#
# COMPACT_ATOMS: atom_id res chain seq x y z
N MET A 1 -13.53 -35.34 -23.75
CA MET A 1 -12.38 -35.15 -22.86
C MET A 1 -11.38 -34.10 -23.34
N LYS A 2 -10.87 -34.13 -24.61
CA LYS A 2 -9.89 -33.12 -25.11
C LYS A 2 -10.36 -31.66 -24.99
N LYS A 3 -11.63 -31.34 -25.27
CA LYS A 3 -12.18 -29.98 -25.16
C LYS A 3 -12.23 -29.47 -23.70
N LEU A 4 -12.47 -30.35 -22.75
CA LEU A 4 -12.51 -29.99 -21.34
C LEU A 4 -11.12 -29.66 -20.81
N ILE A 5 -10.10 -30.42 -21.21
CA ILE A 5 -8.70 -30.20 -20.83
C ILE A 5 -8.21 -28.85 -21.37
N VAL A 6 -8.53 -28.53 -22.65
CA VAL A 6 -8.15 -27.22 -23.24
C VAL A 6 -8.83 -26.06 -22.50
N LEU A 7 -10.08 -26.22 -22.08
CA LEU A 7 -10.79 -25.18 -21.33
C LEU A 7 -10.15 -24.95 -19.94
N PHE A 8 -9.79 -26.03 -19.24
CA PHE A 8 -9.13 -25.95 -17.94
C PHE A 8 -7.73 -25.34 -18.03
N THR A 9 -6.94 -25.72 -19.03
CA THR A 9 -5.59 -25.15 -19.21
C THR A 9 -5.66 -23.67 -19.59
N PHE A 10 -6.60 -23.27 -20.46
CA PHE A 10 -6.77 -21.88 -20.82
C PHE A 10 -7.22 -21.02 -19.62
N SER A 11 -8.17 -21.51 -18.81
CA SER A 11 -8.62 -20.83 -17.60
C SER A 11 -7.49 -20.68 -16.57
N ALA A 12 -6.68 -21.72 -16.37
CA ALA A 12 -5.54 -21.66 -15.48
C ALA A 12 -4.48 -20.64 -15.93
N VAL A 13 -4.17 -20.59 -17.23
CA VAL A 13 -3.22 -19.62 -17.80
C VAL A 13 -3.74 -18.18 -17.65
N VAL A 14 -5.03 -17.94 -17.87
CA VAL A 14 -5.63 -16.61 -17.70
C VAL A 14 -5.60 -16.19 -16.24
N ILE A 15 -5.97 -17.06 -15.30
CA ILE A 15 -5.97 -16.77 -13.86
C ILE A 15 -4.56 -16.40 -13.39
N VAL A 16 -3.56 -17.22 -13.75
CA VAL A 16 -2.16 -16.98 -13.36
C VAL A 16 -1.62 -15.71 -14.03
N GLY A 17 -1.95 -15.48 -15.30
CA GLY A 17 -1.55 -14.29 -16.04
C GLY A 17 -2.11 -12.99 -15.42
N VAL A 18 -3.39 -12.97 -15.09
CA VAL A 18 -4.05 -11.82 -14.45
C VAL A 18 -3.50 -11.60 -13.03
N GLY A 19 -3.31 -12.67 -12.24
CA GLY A 19 -2.73 -12.58 -10.91
C GLY A 19 -1.31 -11.99 -10.96
N ARG A 20 -0.43 -12.50 -11.84
CA ARG A 20 0.92 -11.98 -12.00
C ARG A 20 0.97 -10.52 -12.45
N PHE A 21 0.07 -10.12 -13.34
CA PHE A 21 -0.01 -8.74 -13.84
C PHE A 21 -0.50 -7.77 -12.76
N ASN A 22 -1.45 -8.17 -11.92
CA ASN A 22 -2.04 -7.32 -10.90
C ASN A 22 -1.29 -7.34 -9.56
N LEU A 23 -0.61 -8.45 -9.23
CA LEU A 23 0.04 -8.67 -7.94
C LEU A 23 1.57 -8.69 -8.04
N GLY A 24 2.12 -8.56 -9.26
CA GLY A 24 3.54 -8.36 -9.48
C GLY A 24 3.94 -6.90 -9.22
N GLU A 25 5.22 -6.59 -9.38
CA GLU A 25 5.82 -5.28 -9.13
C GLU A 25 5.04 -4.12 -9.79
N THR A 26 4.75 -4.22 -11.10
CA THR A 26 3.98 -3.19 -11.82
C THR A 26 2.56 -3.02 -11.26
N GLY A 27 1.92 -4.11 -10.84
CA GLY A 27 0.59 -4.07 -10.23
C GLY A 27 0.62 -3.43 -8.85
N ALA A 28 1.63 -3.76 -8.04
CA ALA A 28 1.87 -3.17 -6.74
C ALA A 28 2.11 -1.66 -6.84
N MET A 29 2.98 -1.23 -7.76
CA MET A 29 3.25 0.19 -8.00
C MET A 29 1.99 0.96 -8.39
N ARG A 30 1.14 0.38 -9.25
CA ARG A 30 -0.16 1.00 -9.59
C ARG A 30 -1.10 1.08 -8.40
N PHE A 31 -1.11 0.06 -7.54
CA PHE A 31 -1.91 0.04 -6.32
C PHE A 31 -1.47 1.15 -5.36
N LEU A 32 -0.16 1.26 -5.09
CA LEU A 32 0.43 2.28 -4.21
C LEU A 32 0.20 3.69 -4.76
N ALA A 33 0.49 3.94 -6.04
CA ALA A 33 0.25 5.24 -6.68
C ALA A 33 -1.23 5.66 -6.64
N LYS A 34 -2.15 4.71 -6.83
CA LYS A 34 -3.59 4.98 -6.69
C LYS A 34 -3.94 5.35 -5.25
N MET A 35 -3.41 4.64 -4.26
CA MET A 35 -3.66 4.93 -2.84
C MET A 35 -3.18 6.33 -2.49
N GLU A 36 -1.96 6.71 -2.87
CA GLU A 36 -1.42 8.05 -2.67
C GLU A 36 -2.26 9.14 -3.36
N THR A 37 -2.69 8.90 -4.59
CA THR A 37 -3.57 9.84 -5.30
C THR A 37 -4.87 10.07 -4.53
N LEU A 38 -5.52 9.01 -4.06
CA LEU A 38 -6.76 9.12 -3.30
C LEU A 38 -6.55 9.83 -1.95
N MET A 39 -5.43 9.59 -1.28
CA MET A 39 -5.08 10.30 -0.05
C MET A 39 -4.88 11.80 -0.30
N SER A 40 -4.15 12.17 -1.34
CA SER A 40 -3.90 13.57 -1.70
C SER A 40 -5.18 14.31 -2.13
N GLU A 41 -6.14 13.60 -2.75
CA GLU A 41 -7.44 14.13 -3.15
C GLU A 41 -8.46 14.22 -1.99
N GLY A 42 -8.10 13.81 -0.79
CA GLY A 42 -9.04 13.84 0.35
C GLY A 42 -10.04 12.69 0.40
N LYS A 43 -9.82 11.62 -0.38
CA LYS A 43 -10.76 10.51 -0.58
C LYS A 43 -10.54 9.34 0.39
N GLY A 44 -10.54 9.59 1.69
CA GLY A 44 -10.29 8.59 2.71
C GLY A 44 -11.19 7.35 2.64
N ASP A 45 -12.46 7.50 2.28
CA ASP A 45 -13.38 6.35 2.12
C ASP A 45 -13.01 5.47 0.92
N GLU A 46 -12.52 6.05 -0.17
CA GLU A 46 -12.06 5.28 -1.33
C GLU A 46 -10.76 4.54 -1.02
N VAL A 47 -9.86 5.12 -0.21
CA VAL A 47 -8.67 4.43 0.33
C VAL A 47 -9.10 3.25 1.19
N CYS A 48 -10.05 3.45 2.12
CA CYS A 48 -10.61 2.38 2.95
C CYS A 48 -11.24 1.25 2.11
N ALA A 49 -11.86 1.58 0.98
CA ALA A 49 -12.38 0.58 0.06
C ALA A 49 -11.29 -0.27 -0.59
N MET A 50 -10.03 0.16 -0.59
CA MET A 50 -8.88 -0.63 -1.06
C MET A 50 -8.38 -1.65 -0.02
N PHE A 51 -8.87 -1.62 1.22
CA PHE A 51 -8.47 -2.54 2.27
C PHE A 51 -9.34 -3.81 2.27
N HIS A 52 -8.70 -4.97 2.46
CA HIS A 52 -9.38 -6.24 2.64
C HIS A 52 -10.08 -6.30 4.01
N ASP A 53 -11.14 -7.10 4.14
CA ASP A 53 -11.86 -7.21 5.42
C ASP A 53 -11.00 -7.82 6.53
N ASP A 54 -10.10 -8.75 6.18
CA ASP A 54 -9.09 -9.32 7.08
C ASP A 54 -7.77 -8.54 7.06
N LEU A 55 -7.80 -7.21 6.97
CA LEU A 55 -6.58 -6.40 7.00
C LEU A 55 -5.86 -6.56 8.35
N GLU A 56 -4.57 -6.80 8.30
CA GLU A 56 -3.64 -6.79 9.43
C GLU A 56 -2.63 -5.65 9.24
N VAL A 57 -2.50 -4.77 10.22
CA VAL A 57 -1.57 -3.63 10.22
C VAL A 57 -0.63 -3.75 11.39
N ASP A 58 0.66 -3.55 11.13
CA ASP A 58 1.74 -3.49 12.12
C ASP A 58 2.76 -2.43 11.65
N ILE A 59 2.72 -1.24 12.26
CA ILE A 59 3.57 -0.11 11.95
C ILE A 59 4.40 0.25 13.16
N ALA A 60 5.72 0.28 13.03
CA ALA A 60 6.63 0.80 14.02
C ALA A 60 7.23 2.11 13.53
N ASP A 61 6.94 3.21 14.22
CA ASP A 61 7.45 4.54 13.91
C ASP A 61 8.62 4.89 14.84
N HIS A 62 9.80 4.99 14.27
CA HIS A 62 11.06 5.34 14.92
C HIS A 62 11.49 6.78 14.60
N SER A 63 10.64 7.60 14.00
CA SER A 63 10.97 8.96 13.59
C SER A 63 11.05 9.95 14.74
N GLY A 64 10.46 9.62 15.90
CA GLY A 64 10.45 10.41 17.13
C GLY A 64 11.51 9.98 18.16
N GLU A 65 11.45 10.58 19.35
CA GLU A 65 12.33 10.23 20.49
C GLU A 65 12.02 8.84 21.07
N SER A 66 10.80 8.35 20.87
CA SER A 66 10.36 7.02 21.30
C SER A 66 9.66 6.30 20.14
N THR A 67 9.87 4.99 20.07
CA THR A 67 9.15 4.16 19.08
C THR A 67 7.67 4.17 19.43
N GLN A 68 6.85 4.50 18.43
CA GLN A 68 5.40 4.36 18.50
C GLN A 68 4.97 3.16 17.64
N THR A 69 4.04 2.36 18.14
CA THR A 69 3.54 1.21 17.40
C THR A 69 2.04 1.34 17.16
N VAL A 70 1.62 1.14 15.93
CA VAL A 70 0.21 1.08 15.52
C VAL A 70 -0.08 -0.32 15.02
N THR A 71 -0.96 -1.03 15.70
CA THR A 71 -1.44 -2.35 15.30
C THR A 71 -2.95 -2.33 15.25
N GLY A 72 -3.53 -3.05 14.30
CA GLY A 72 -4.99 -3.10 14.22
C GLY A 72 -5.51 -3.77 12.95
N GLY A 73 -6.81 -3.74 12.81
CA GLY A 73 -7.52 -4.25 11.66
C GLY A 73 -8.02 -3.16 10.73
N LYS A 74 -8.88 -3.56 9.78
CA LYS A 74 -9.44 -2.64 8.78
C LYS A 74 -10.18 -1.46 9.40
N ALA A 75 -10.97 -1.68 10.45
CA ALA A 75 -11.78 -0.62 11.06
C ALA A 75 -10.90 0.48 11.64
N ASP A 76 -9.88 0.08 12.44
CA ASP A 76 -8.96 1.00 13.10
C ASP A 76 -8.13 1.78 12.07
N PHE A 77 -7.64 1.08 11.05
CA PHE A 77 -6.81 1.69 10.01
C PHE A 77 -7.62 2.61 9.09
N CYS A 78 -8.89 2.30 8.84
CA CYS A 78 -9.80 3.21 8.13
C CYS A 78 -10.09 4.48 8.92
N GLU A 79 -10.28 4.40 10.23
CA GLU A 79 -10.49 5.57 11.07
C GLU A 79 -9.24 6.47 11.07
N LEU A 80 -8.06 5.86 11.24
CA LEU A 80 -6.78 6.58 11.14
C LEU A 80 -6.62 7.25 9.77
N THR A 81 -6.88 6.52 8.68
CA THR A 81 -6.77 7.03 7.32
C THR A 81 -7.69 8.24 7.09
N ARG A 82 -8.96 8.14 7.46
CA ARG A 82 -9.92 9.26 7.32
C ARG A 82 -9.49 10.48 8.11
N THR A 83 -9.05 10.29 9.35
CA THR A 83 -8.58 11.37 10.22
C THR A 83 -7.35 12.05 9.65
N THR A 84 -6.38 11.27 9.17
CA THR A 84 -5.16 11.78 8.53
C THR A 84 -5.49 12.56 7.27
N VAL A 85 -6.30 11.99 6.38
CA VAL A 85 -6.71 12.65 5.13
C VAL A 85 -7.48 13.94 5.41
N ALA A 86 -8.42 13.93 6.36
CA ALA A 86 -9.13 15.14 6.77
C ALA A 86 -8.19 16.20 7.35
N GLY A 87 -7.23 15.82 8.16
CA GLY A 87 -6.20 16.73 8.70
C GLY A 87 -5.34 17.36 7.61
N LEU A 88 -4.92 16.58 6.62
CA LEU A 88 -4.14 17.09 5.49
C LEU A 88 -4.89 18.13 4.66
N GLN A 89 -6.22 18.03 4.54
CA GLN A 89 -7.03 19.01 3.81
C GLN A 89 -7.15 20.37 4.52
N LEU A 90 -6.86 20.42 5.83
CA LEU A 90 -6.96 21.67 6.62
C LEU A 90 -5.73 22.58 6.47
N VAL A 91 -4.61 22.06 6.01
CA VAL A 91 -3.35 22.80 5.94
C VAL A 91 -2.83 22.80 4.52
N PRO A 92 -2.51 23.97 3.91
CA PRO A 92 -1.79 24.00 2.66
C PRO A 92 -0.47 23.23 2.80
N HIS A 93 -0.31 22.18 2.04
CA HIS A 93 0.88 21.33 2.08
C HIS A 93 1.29 20.87 0.69
N SER A 94 2.54 20.46 0.55
CA SER A 94 3.00 19.64 -0.55
C SER A 94 3.55 18.34 -0.01
N MET A 95 3.21 17.26 -0.67
CA MET A 95 3.71 15.92 -0.33
C MET A 95 4.33 15.31 -1.59
N ASN A 96 5.55 14.82 -1.45
CA ASN A 96 6.22 14.04 -2.48
C ASN A 96 6.50 12.65 -1.93
N VAL A 97 6.10 11.63 -2.67
CA VAL A 97 6.30 10.24 -2.30
C VAL A 97 7.01 9.54 -3.44
N GLU A 98 8.10 8.85 -3.12
CA GLU A 98 8.89 8.06 -4.05
C GLU A 98 9.02 6.64 -3.50
N PHE A 99 8.70 5.65 -4.33
CA PHE A 99 8.85 4.22 -4.00
C PHE A 99 10.09 3.67 -4.69
N THR A 100 10.99 3.08 -3.91
CA THR A 100 12.24 2.47 -4.39
C THR A 100 12.34 1.02 -3.93
N ASP A 101 13.28 0.27 -4.51
CA ASP A 101 13.59 -1.12 -4.12
C ASP A 101 12.38 -2.05 -4.13
N VAL A 102 11.44 -1.79 -5.03
CA VAL A 102 10.20 -2.57 -5.12
C VAL A 102 10.51 -3.99 -5.58
N ASN A 103 10.17 -4.95 -4.75
CA ASN A 103 10.37 -6.38 -5.02
C ASN A 103 9.08 -7.14 -4.73
N SER A 104 8.63 -7.95 -5.67
CA SER A 104 7.41 -8.74 -5.51
C SER A 104 7.71 -10.23 -5.50
N LYS A 105 7.16 -10.93 -4.52
CA LYS A 105 7.19 -12.40 -4.42
C LYS A 105 5.81 -12.95 -4.75
N TYR A 106 5.62 -13.31 -6.02
CA TYR A 106 4.42 -13.98 -6.48
C TYR A 106 4.64 -15.50 -6.43
N VAL A 107 3.78 -16.21 -5.70
CA VAL A 107 3.86 -17.66 -5.55
C VAL A 107 2.76 -18.33 -6.35
N PHE A 108 3.11 -19.19 -7.30
CA PHE A 108 2.16 -19.91 -8.18
C PHE A 108 1.09 -20.70 -7.42
N SER A 109 1.41 -21.22 -6.24
CA SER A 109 0.45 -21.93 -5.39
C SER A 109 -0.60 -21.03 -4.72
N LYS A 110 -0.40 -19.69 -4.76
CA LYS A 110 -1.31 -18.69 -4.23
C LYS A 110 -1.62 -17.63 -5.29
N PRO A 111 -2.29 -17.99 -6.39
CA PRO A 111 -2.46 -17.10 -7.56
C PRO A 111 -3.24 -15.82 -7.27
N TRP A 112 -3.91 -15.76 -6.12
CA TRP A 112 -4.71 -14.62 -5.68
C TRP A 112 -4.01 -13.71 -4.66
N SER A 113 -2.76 -13.98 -4.31
CA SER A 113 -1.99 -13.23 -3.32
C SER A 113 -0.56 -12.99 -3.79
N GLY A 114 -0.01 -11.82 -3.49
CA GLY A 114 1.38 -11.45 -3.74
C GLY A 114 1.92 -10.65 -2.57
N ASP A 115 3.14 -10.98 -2.15
CA ASP A 115 3.87 -10.21 -1.14
C ASP A 115 4.80 -9.25 -1.87
N VAL A 116 4.84 -7.99 -1.40
CA VAL A 116 5.65 -6.92 -1.98
C VAL A 116 6.40 -6.22 -0.88
N SER A 117 7.69 -6.04 -1.06
CA SER A 117 8.52 -5.18 -0.22
C SER A 117 9.00 -3.97 -1.00
N TYR A 118 9.09 -2.82 -0.36
CA TYR A 118 9.59 -1.58 -0.96
C TYR A 118 10.08 -0.62 0.11
N SER A 119 10.88 0.37 -0.30
CA SER A 119 11.20 1.54 0.51
C SER A 119 10.39 2.73 0.01
N GLU A 120 9.80 3.49 0.93
CA GLU A 120 9.08 4.71 0.63
C GLU A 120 9.85 5.91 1.19
N HIS A 121 10.12 6.89 0.33
CA HIS A 121 10.69 8.18 0.70
C HIS A 121 9.60 9.23 0.64
N ARG A 122 9.22 9.77 1.79
CA ARG A 122 8.17 10.79 1.89
C ARG A 122 8.76 12.12 2.33
N THR A 123 8.46 13.17 1.58
CA THR A 123 8.76 14.55 1.96
C THR A 123 7.45 15.32 2.11
N PHE A 124 7.20 15.82 3.30
CA PHE A 124 6.06 16.67 3.61
C PHE A 124 6.55 18.08 3.87
N SER A 125 5.95 19.09 3.25
CA SER A 125 6.33 20.49 3.41
C SER A 125 5.11 21.38 3.55
N ILE A 126 5.19 22.37 4.45
CA ILE A 126 4.17 23.39 4.63
C ILE A 126 4.70 24.70 4.02
N PRO A 127 4.12 25.17 2.89
CA PRO A 127 4.53 26.42 2.25
C PRO A 127 4.39 27.59 3.22
N GLY A 128 5.44 28.42 3.29
CA GLY A 128 5.46 29.61 4.16
C GLY A 128 5.84 29.37 5.62
N ALA A 129 5.88 28.13 6.10
CA ALA A 129 6.30 27.80 7.46
C ALA A 129 7.78 27.38 7.59
N ASN A 130 8.50 27.23 6.46
CA ASN A 130 9.86 26.67 6.39
C ASN A 130 9.98 25.32 7.12
N VAL A 131 8.88 24.57 7.17
CA VAL A 131 8.83 23.23 7.78
C VAL A 131 8.87 22.20 6.68
N SER A 132 9.87 21.31 6.76
CA SER A 132 9.97 20.15 5.89
C SER A 132 10.28 18.93 6.76
N LEU A 133 9.44 17.92 6.66
CA LEU A 133 9.63 16.63 7.30
C LEU A 133 9.96 15.59 6.23
N ARG A 134 11.05 14.88 6.43
CA ARG A 134 11.42 13.75 5.56
C ARG A 134 11.39 12.48 6.39
N THR A 135 10.75 11.46 5.84
CA THR A 135 10.71 10.12 6.43
C THR A 135 11.08 9.09 5.37
N VAL A 136 11.65 8.00 5.82
CA VAL A 136 11.88 6.79 5.01
C VAL A 136 11.16 5.66 5.71
N SER A 137 10.41 4.85 4.99
CA SER A 137 9.87 3.61 5.54
C SER A 137 10.34 2.40 4.73
N GLU A 138 10.46 1.28 5.45
CA GLU A 138 10.65 -0.05 4.88
C GLU A 138 9.34 -0.80 5.06
N ASP A 139 8.70 -1.14 3.96
CA ASP A 139 7.35 -1.66 3.95
C ASP A 139 7.28 -3.06 3.35
N GLU A 140 6.52 -3.92 3.99
CA GLU A 140 6.10 -5.23 3.47
C GLU A 140 4.58 -5.27 3.42
N ILE A 141 4.02 -5.47 2.23
CA ILE A 141 2.58 -5.57 2.03
C ILE A 141 2.19 -6.90 1.41
N THR A 142 1.02 -7.40 1.77
CA THR A 142 0.37 -8.51 1.07
C THR A 142 -0.84 -7.97 0.33
N LEU A 143 -0.81 -8.08 -0.99
CA LEU A 143 -1.92 -7.76 -1.88
C LEU A 143 -2.70 -9.02 -2.22
N VAL A 144 -4.03 -8.91 -2.28
CA VAL A 144 -4.91 -10.00 -2.70
C VAL A 144 -5.83 -9.55 -3.83
N GLN A 145 -6.00 -10.43 -4.82
CA GLN A 145 -6.97 -10.22 -5.90
C GLN A 145 -8.35 -10.68 -5.43
N THR A 146 -9.32 -9.81 -5.49
CA THR A 146 -10.73 -10.08 -5.20
C THR A 146 -11.60 -9.81 -6.44
N PHE A 147 -12.88 -10.12 -6.39
CA PHE A 147 -13.84 -9.76 -7.46
C PHE A 147 -13.98 -8.25 -7.65
N SER A 148 -13.75 -7.46 -6.59
CA SER A 148 -13.81 -5.99 -6.63
C SER A 148 -12.45 -5.34 -6.93
N GLY A 149 -11.42 -6.12 -7.27
CA GLY A 149 -10.08 -5.64 -7.59
C GLY A 149 -9.02 -6.07 -6.57
N VAL A 150 -7.84 -5.44 -6.66
CA VAL A 150 -6.74 -5.69 -5.72
C VAL A 150 -7.03 -4.99 -4.40
N LYS A 151 -6.79 -5.70 -3.30
CA LYS A 151 -6.97 -5.22 -1.92
C LYS A 151 -5.70 -5.41 -1.11
N LEU A 152 -5.43 -4.50 -0.18
CA LEU A 152 -4.39 -4.64 0.84
C LEU A 152 -4.91 -5.54 1.97
N ARG A 153 -4.22 -6.64 2.24
CA ARG A 153 -4.55 -7.59 3.31
C ARG A 153 -3.59 -7.51 4.49
N LYS A 154 -2.32 -7.17 4.25
CA LYS A 154 -1.33 -7.02 5.31
C LYS A 154 -0.44 -5.83 5.01
N LEU A 155 -0.14 -5.05 6.03
CA LEU A 155 0.84 -3.99 6.03
C LEU A 155 1.75 -4.16 7.24
N LYS A 156 3.04 -4.28 6.99
CA LYS A 156 4.08 -4.15 8.00
C LYS A 156 5.01 -3.03 7.56
N SER A 157 5.23 -2.06 8.43
CA SER A 157 6.01 -0.86 8.11
C SER A 157 6.95 -0.51 9.25
N GLN A 158 8.16 -0.08 8.90
CA GLN A 158 9.10 0.53 9.82
C GLN A 158 9.44 1.92 9.31
N VAL A 159 9.06 2.95 10.05
CA VAL A 159 9.22 4.34 9.66
C VAL A 159 10.41 4.96 10.42
N PHE A 160 11.27 5.65 9.71
CA PHE A 160 12.45 6.31 10.23
C PHE A 160 12.47 7.79 9.82
N LYS A 161 13.06 8.65 10.65
CA LYS A 161 13.34 10.01 10.25
C LYS A 161 14.50 10.01 9.25
N ALA A 162 14.32 10.61 8.09
CA ALA A 162 15.43 10.80 7.17
C ALA A 162 16.38 11.86 7.73
N GLU A 163 17.67 11.57 7.75
CA GLU A 163 18.69 12.57 8.09
C GLU A 163 18.66 13.69 7.05
N THR A 164 18.58 14.92 7.52
CA THR A 164 18.76 16.11 6.68
C THR A 164 20.25 16.27 6.41
N THR A 165 20.69 15.96 5.20
CA THR A 165 22.02 16.34 4.70
C THR A 165 22.06 17.81 4.33
#